data_6d5ba41ce5d3c5d5ea6dcf2aef8e3a35
#
_entry.id   6d5ba41ce5d3c5d5ea6dcf2aef8e3a35
#
_cell.length_a   1.000
_cell.length_b   1.000
_cell.length_c   1.000
_cell.angle_alpha   90.00
_cell.angle_beta   90.00
_cell.angle_gamma   90.00
#
_symmetry.space_group_name_H-M   'P 1'
#
loop_
_entity.id
_entity.type
_entity.pdbx_description
1 polymer ?
#
loop_
_entity_poly.entity_id
_entity_poly.type
_entity_poly.pdbx_seq_one_letter_code
_entity_poly.pdbx_strand_id
1 'polypeptide(L)' 'MTESVLIVGVGSGLSASLARLCSKKNMVVNLAARNIDKLKALKEETNANTYQCDATNKESVSNLFKELDNTI' A
#
# COMPACT_ATOMS: atom_id res chain seq x y z
N MET A 1 11.29 -16.82 3.19
CA MET A 1 11.37 -15.34 3.26
C MET A 1 10.11 -14.74 2.64
N THR A 2 9.52 -13.79 3.33
CA THR A 2 8.30 -13.13 2.85
C THR A 2 8.68 -11.92 2.01
N GLU A 3 8.21 -11.89 0.77
CA GLU A 3 8.39 -10.73 -0.09
C GLU A 3 7.38 -9.66 0.27
N SER A 4 7.74 -8.41 0.04
CA SER A 4 6.83 -7.29 0.27
C SER A 4 6.68 -6.47 -1.00
N VAL A 5 5.51 -5.83 -1.15
CA VAL A 5 5.20 -4.99 -2.29
C VAL A 5 4.61 -3.67 -1.82
N LEU A 6 4.92 -2.60 -2.50
CA LEU A 6 4.35 -1.28 -2.24
C LEU A 6 3.57 -0.83 -3.47
N ILE A 7 2.30 -0.50 -3.29
CA ILE A 7 1.44 0.00 -4.35
C ILE A 7 1.04 1.42 -3.98
N VAL A 8 1.50 2.38 -4.77
CA VAL A 8 1.22 3.81 -4.57
C VAL A 8 0.12 4.27 -5.52
N GLY A 9 -0.77 5.12 -5.03
CA GLY A 9 -1.87 5.63 -5.84
C GLY A 9 -3.02 4.66 -5.97
N VAL A 10 -3.24 3.85 -4.95
CA VAL A 10 -4.34 2.88 -4.95
C VAL A 10 -5.67 3.61 -5.00
N GLY A 11 -6.56 3.18 -5.86
CA GLY A 11 -7.87 3.79 -6.03
C GLY A 11 -8.57 3.33 -7.28
N SER A 12 -7.86 2.65 -8.17
CA SER A 12 -8.43 2.07 -9.39
C SER A 12 -8.62 0.58 -9.22
N GLY A 13 -9.45 0.00 -10.08
CA GLY A 13 -9.66 -1.44 -10.07
C GLY A 13 -8.40 -2.24 -10.36
N LEU A 14 -7.50 -1.69 -11.17
CA LEU A 14 -6.24 -2.35 -11.52
C LEU A 14 -5.33 -2.50 -10.30
N SER A 15 -5.18 -1.43 -9.52
CA SER A 15 -4.35 -1.48 -8.31
C SER A 15 -4.94 -2.43 -7.27
N ALA A 16 -6.26 -2.45 -7.13
CA ALA A 16 -6.92 -3.35 -6.21
C ALA A 16 -6.72 -4.81 -6.62
N SER A 17 -6.82 -5.11 -7.91
CA SER A 17 -6.58 -6.46 -8.42
C SER A 17 -5.15 -6.92 -8.17
N LEU A 18 -4.19 -6.02 -8.34
CA LEU A 18 -2.79 -6.32 -8.07
C LEU A 18 -2.55 -6.62 -6.59
N ALA A 19 -3.15 -5.84 -5.71
CA ALA A 19 -3.04 -6.07 -4.27
C ALA A 19 -3.60 -7.44 -3.88
N ARG A 20 -4.74 -7.82 -4.43
CA ARG A 20 -5.33 -9.12 -4.16
C ARG A 20 -4.45 -10.26 -4.65
N LEU A 21 -3.87 -10.11 -5.82
CA LEU A 21 -2.97 -11.11 -6.38
C LEU A 21 -1.74 -11.31 -5.50
N CYS A 22 -1.12 -10.21 -5.06
CA CYS A 22 0.04 -10.27 -4.18
C CYS A 22 -0.31 -10.93 -2.84
N SER A 23 -1.48 -10.62 -2.30
CA SER A 23 -1.96 -11.22 -1.05
C SER A 23 -2.12 -12.74 -1.20
N LYS A 24 -2.64 -13.20 -2.33
CA LYS A 24 -2.78 -14.64 -2.60
C LYS A 24 -1.44 -15.35 -2.65
N LYS A 25 -0.37 -14.64 -3.01
CA LYS A 25 0.98 -15.20 -3.05
C LYS A 25 1.71 -15.11 -1.73
N ASN A 26 1.00 -14.76 -0.66
CA ASN A 26 1.55 -14.59 0.69
C ASN A 26 2.61 -13.49 0.79
N MET A 27 2.50 -12.47 -0.05
CA MET A 27 3.36 -11.30 0.03
C MET A 27 2.81 -10.32 1.05
N VAL A 28 3.70 -9.58 1.70
CA VAL A 28 3.29 -8.47 2.55
C VAL A 28 2.89 -7.30 1.64
N VAL A 29 1.64 -6.89 1.72
CA VAL A 29 1.11 -5.84 0.86
C VAL A 29 1.10 -4.51 1.61
N ASN A 30 1.69 -3.48 1.03
CA ASN A 30 1.67 -2.13 1.54
C ASN A 30 0.98 -1.23 0.52
N LEU A 31 -0.03 -0.51 0.96
CA LEU A 31 -0.85 0.35 0.11
C LEU A 31 -0.69 1.80 0.52
N ALA A 32 -0.51 2.68 -0.43
CA ALA A 32 -0.39 4.11 -0.18
C ALA A 32 -1.34 4.90 -1.08
N ALA A 33 -2.05 5.86 -0.50
CA ALA A 33 -2.98 6.71 -1.24
C ALA A 33 -3.21 8.01 -0.47
N ARG A 34 -3.71 9.03 -1.16
CA ARG A 34 -4.05 10.30 -0.52
C ARG A 34 -5.18 10.14 0.49
N ASN A 35 -6.12 9.28 0.20
CA ASN A 35 -7.28 9.04 1.06
C ASN A 35 -7.30 7.58 1.50
N ILE A 36 -6.86 7.33 2.72
CA ILE A 36 -6.78 5.96 3.26
C ILE A 36 -8.15 5.37 3.57
N ASP A 37 -9.19 6.20 3.70
CA ASP A 37 -10.53 5.68 3.94
C ASP A 37 -11.02 4.80 2.80
N LYS A 38 -10.59 5.09 1.57
CA LYS A 38 -10.92 4.28 0.40
C LYS A 38 -10.21 2.94 0.41
N LEU A 39 -9.18 2.78 1.22
CA LEU A 39 -8.41 1.55 1.31
C LEU A 39 -8.92 0.57 2.35
N LYS A 40 -9.89 0.98 3.15
CA LYS A 40 -10.38 0.17 4.28
C LYS A 40 -10.83 -1.23 3.86
N ALA A 41 -11.67 -1.31 2.84
CA ALA A 41 -12.19 -2.59 2.38
C ALA A 41 -11.07 -3.46 1.83
N LEU A 42 -10.16 -2.87 1.05
CA LEU A 42 -9.04 -3.59 0.47
C LEU A 42 -8.05 -4.03 1.55
N LYS A 43 -7.83 -3.20 2.56
CA LYS A 43 -6.99 -3.54 3.69
C LYS A 43 -7.52 -4.78 4.42
N GLU A 44 -8.81 -4.84 4.68
CA GLU A 44 -9.42 -5.98 5.34
C GLU A 44 -9.35 -7.24 4.48
N GLU A 45 -9.54 -7.09 3.19
CA GLU A 45 -9.53 -8.20 2.24
C GLU A 45 -8.12 -8.80 2.08
N THR A 46 -7.09 -7.95 2.05
CA THR A 46 -5.72 -8.38 1.77
C THR A 46 -4.83 -8.41 3.00
N ASN A 47 -5.34 -7.96 4.15
CA ASN A 47 -4.55 -7.80 5.37
C ASN A 47 -3.34 -6.89 5.16
N ALA A 48 -3.49 -5.87 4.33
CA ALA A 48 -2.43 -4.98 3.95
C ALA A 48 -2.17 -3.91 5.00
N ASN A 49 -0.95 -3.35 4.97
CA ASN A 49 -0.63 -2.13 5.70
C ASN A 49 -1.00 -0.94 4.82
N THR A 50 -1.57 0.10 5.42
CA THR A 50 -1.98 1.28 4.67
C THR A 50 -1.25 2.52 5.15
N TYR A 51 -0.90 3.38 4.21
CA TYR A 51 -0.17 4.62 4.48
C TYR A 51 -0.82 5.77 3.72
N GLN A 52 -0.93 6.91 4.35
CA GLN A 52 -1.39 8.11 3.67
C GLN A 52 -0.20 8.75 2.96
N CYS A 53 -0.31 8.92 1.66
CA CYS A 53 0.77 9.50 0.85
C CYS A 53 0.21 10.20 -0.38
N ASP A 54 0.62 11.45 -0.58
CA ASP A 54 0.32 12.19 -1.80
C ASP A 54 1.52 12.06 -2.74
N ALA A 55 1.35 11.28 -3.81
CA ALA A 55 2.43 11.00 -4.76
C ALA A 55 2.93 12.25 -5.50
N THR A 56 2.16 13.34 -5.48
CA THR A 56 2.57 14.61 -6.08
C THR A 56 3.39 15.48 -5.12
N ASN A 57 3.49 15.09 -3.86
CA ASN A 57 4.23 15.83 -2.83
C ASN A 57 5.50 15.06 -2.46
N LYS A 58 6.65 15.65 -2.75
CA LYS A 58 7.95 15.01 -2.51
C LYS A 58 8.18 14.68 -1.03
N GLU A 59 7.75 15.56 -0.15
CA GLU A 59 7.91 15.37 1.29
C GLU A 59 7.07 14.20 1.78
N SER A 60 5.85 14.06 1.27
CA SER A 60 4.97 12.95 1.61
C SER A 60 5.57 11.61 1.17
N VAL A 61 6.13 11.56 -0.03
CA VAL A 61 6.79 10.36 -0.54
C VAL A 61 8.02 10.01 0.30
N SER A 62 8.82 11.00 0.67
CA SER A 62 10.00 10.79 1.51
C SER A 62 9.61 10.22 2.87
N ASN A 63 8.56 10.75 3.49
CA ASN A 63 8.07 10.27 4.77
C ASN A 63 7.55 8.83 4.68
N LEU A 64 6.90 8.48 3.57
CA LEU A 64 6.42 7.13 3.33
C LEU A 64 7.59 6.13 3.34
N PHE A 65 8.66 6.43 2.64
CA PHE A 65 9.82 5.54 2.59
C PHE A 65 10.49 5.41 3.95
N LYS A 66 10.51 6.47 4.74
CA LYS A 66 11.04 6.39 6.11
C LYS A 66 10.21 5.47 6.99
N GLU A 67 8.89 5.52 6.87
CA GLU A 67 8.01 4.63 7.61
C GLU A 67 8.19 3.18 7.19
N LEU A 68 8.35 2.93 5.90
CA LEU A 68 8.57 1.59 5.38
C LEU A 68 9.90 1.01 5.88
N ASP A 69 10.95 1.82 5.91
CA ASP A 69 12.25 1.39 6.43
C ASP A 69 12.17 0.98 7.90
N ASN A 70 11.38 1.69 8.69
CA ASN A 70 11.22 1.38 10.11
C ASN A 70 10.35 0.14 10.34
N THR A 71 9.52 -0.23 9.38
CA THR A 71 8.58 -1.34 9.49
C THR A 71 9.16 -2.63 8.92
N ILE A 72 10.03 -2.50 7.97
CA ILE A 72 10.70 -3.62 7.30
C ILE A 72 12.13 -3.80 7.85
#